data_dc34a10ec0a078d33716bfff46339022
#
_entry.id   dc34a10ec0a078d33716bfff46339022
#
_cell.length_a   1.000
_cell.length_b   1.000
_cell.length_c   1.000
_cell.angle_alpha   90.00
_cell.angle_beta   90.00
_cell.angle_gamma   90.00
#
_symmetry.space_group_name_H-M   'P 1'
#
loop_
_entity.id
_entity.type
_entity.pdbx_description
1 polymer ?
#
loop_
_entity_poly.entity_id
_entity_poly.type
_entity_poly.pdbx_seq_one_letter_code
_entity_poly.pdbx_strand_id
1 'polypeptide(L)'
;VQYPNVLIFAIPNGEKRAITVAKRLKAEGVVRGIPDLFIPQWNLWVEMKRVSGGRLSPDQKSMITYLESIGNTVIIGKGAADASKQILEHCDAR
;
A
#
# COMPACT_ATOMS: atom_id res chain seq x y z
N VAL A 1 8.32 -11.36 -1.22
CA VAL A 1 8.56 -11.70 0.19
C VAL A 1 8.02 -13.07 0.47
N GLN A 2 8.82 -13.90 1.10
CA GLN A 2 8.51 -15.32 1.31
C GLN A 2 8.36 -15.64 2.79
N TYR A 3 7.22 -15.29 3.36
CA TYR A 3 6.86 -15.70 4.70
C TYR A 3 5.63 -16.61 4.61
N PRO A 4 5.80 -17.94 4.72
CA PRO A 4 4.71 -18.88 4.44
C PRO A 4 3.42 -18.67 5.22
N ASN A 5 3.51 -18.13 6.44
CA ASN A 5 2.33 -17.97 7.29
C ASN A 5 1.88 -16.52 7.41
N VAL A 6 2.39 -15.64 6.56
CA VAL A 6 2.02 -14.23 6.59
C VAL A 6 1.16 -13.90 5.38
N LEU A 7 -0.04 -13.43 5.64
CA LEU A 7 -0.94 -13.01 4.56
C LEU A 7 -0.53 -11.63 4.07
N ILE A 8 -0.38 -11.51 2.75
CA ILE A 8 -0.19 -10.24 2.08
C ILE A 8 -1.16 -10.19 0.90
N PHE A 9 -1.87 -9.10 0.74
CA PHE A 9 -2.83 -9.02 -0.36
C PHE A 9 -2.92 -7.61 -0.93
N ALA A 10 -3.36 -7.56 -2.19
CA ALA A 10 -3.51 -6.31 -2.92
C ALA A 10 -4.84 -5.64 -2.60
N ILE A 11 -4.81 -4.31 -2.56
CA ILE A 11 -5.99 -3.49 -2.38
C ILE A 11 -6.40 -2.94 -3.75
N PRO A 12 -7.67 -3.07 -4.16
CA PRO A 12 -8.12 -2.48 -5.41
C PRO A 12 -7.90 -0.98 -5.42
N ASN A 13 -7.29 -0.46 -6.50
CA ASN A 13 -7.04 0.96 -6.66
C ASN A 13 -7.80 1.47 -7.87
N GLY A 14 -8.69 2.44 -7.67
CA GLY A 14 -9.55 2.95 -8.74
C GLY A 14 -8.92 4.03 -9.63
N GLU A 15 -7.72 4.50 -9.31
CA GLU A 15 -7.15 5.68 -9.97
C GLU A 15 -6.91 5.52 -11.47
N LYS A 16 -6.58 4.32 -11.93
CA LYS A 16 -6.25 4.06 -13.33
C LYS A 16 -7.37 3.36 -14.09
N ARG A 17 -8.59 3.37 -13.57
CA ARG A 17 -9.71 2.68 -14.17
C ARG A 17 -10.63 3.64 -14.93
N ALA A 18 -11.45 3.11 -15.85
CA ALA A 18 -12.45 3.91 -16.53
C ALA A 18 -13.40 4.55 -15.52
N ILE A 19 -13.95 5.73 -15.87
CA ILE A 19 -14.81 6.50 -14.98
C ILE A 19 -15.96 5.67 -14.42
N THR A 20 -16.65 4.89 -15.26
CA THR A 20 -17.79 4.07 -14.82
C THR A 20 -17.36 2.99 -13.84
N VAL A 21 -16.22 2.37 -14.09
CA VAL A 21 -15.67 1.35 -13.17
C VAL A 21 -15.23 2.01 -11.88
N ALA A 22 -14.58 3.18 -11.96
CA ALA A 22 -14.16 3.92 -10.78
C ALA A 22 -15.33 4.30 -9.89
N LYS A 23 -16.46 4.75 -10.48
CA LYS A 23 -17.67 5.08 -9.73
C LYS A 23 -18.23 3.86 -9.00
N ARG A 24 -18.25 2.71 -9.67
CA ARG A 24 -18.72 1.48 -9.06
C ARG A 24 -17.84 1.05 -7.90
N LEU A 25 -16.51 1.10 -8.09
CA LEU A 25 -15.56 0.73 -7.06
C LEU A 25 -15.70 1.64 -5.84
N LYS A 26 -15.90 2.94 -6.06
CA LYS A 26 -16.10 3.87 -4.96
C LYS A 26 -17.38 3.54 -4.18
N ALA A 27 -18.46 3.20 -4.89
CA ALA A 27 -19.71 2.80 -4.25
C ALA A 27 -19.55 1.50 -3.46
N GLU A 28 -18.61 0.65 -3.85
CA GLU A 28 -18.30 -0.60 -3.17
C GLU A 28 -17.29 -0.42 -2.01
N GLY A 29 -16.92 0.83 -1.70
CA GLY A 29 -16.03 1.10 -0.57
C GLY A 29 -14.56 1.27 -0.93
N VAL A 30 -14.22 1.38 -2.20
CA VAL A 30 -12.84 1.62 -2.62
C VAL A 30 -12.48 3.08 -2.36
N VAL A 31 -11.36 3.30 -1.66
CA VAL A 31 -10.92 4.63 -1.24
C VAL A 31 -9.66 5.02 -2.01
N ARG A 32 -9.61 6.27 -2.49
CA ARG A 32 -8.44 6.80 -3.22
C ARG A 32 -7.25 6.97 -2.29
N GLY A 33 -6.07 6.71 -2.84
CA GLY A 33 -4.83 6.92 -2.11
C GLY A 33 -4.47 5.83 -1.12
N ILE A 34 -5.30 4.79 -0.98
CA ILE A 34 -4.96 3.67 -0.11
C ILE A 34 -3.74 2.93 -0.68
N PRO A 35 -2.77 2.51 0.16
CA PRO A 35 -1.61 1.79 -0.37
C PRO A 35 -1.97 0.47 -1.05
N ASP A 36 -1.07 -0.02 -1.92
CA ASP A 36 -1.35 -1.14 -2.81
C ASP A 36 -1.48 -2.50 -2.12
N LEU A 37 -0.74 -2.71 -1.05
CA LEU A 37 -0.68 -4.01 -0.36
C LEU A 37 -0.89 -3.83 1.14
N PHE A 38 -1.46 -4.84 1.77
CA PHE A 38 -1.63 -4.84 3.22
C PHE A 38 -1.21 -6.18 3.81
N ILE A 39 -0.49 -6.12 4.92
CA ILE A 39 -0.07 -7.28 5.70
C ILE A 39 -0.69 -7.18 7.09
N PRO A 40 -1.84 -7.84 7.33
CA PRO A 40 -2.59 -7.66 8.57
C PRO A 40 -1.81 -8.01 9.84
N GLN A 41 -0.97 -9.03 9.78
CA GLN A 41 -0.23 -9.49 10.95
C GLN A 41 0.61 -8.38 11.59
N TRP A 42 1.06 -7.42 10.79
CA TRP A 42 1.92 -6.34 11.27
C TRP A 42 1.29 -4.96 11.13
N ASN A 43 0.03 -4.88 10.72
CA ASN A 43 -0.61 -3.61 10.36
C ASN A 43 0.29 -2.80 9.42
N LEU A 44 0.85 -3.50 8.45
CA LEU A 44 1.84 -2.94 7.52
C LEU A 44 1.23 -2.76 6.15
N TRP A 45 1.28 -1.53 5.65
CA TRP A 45 0.84 -1.17 4.31
C TRP A 45 2.06 -0.95 3.43
N VAL A 46 1.96 -1.32 2.17
CA VAL A 46 3.05 -1.12 1.22
C VAL A 46 2.52 -0.38 0.00
N GLU A 47 3.08 0.80 -0.25
CA GLU A 47 2.80 1.57 -1.47
C GLU A 47 3.91 1.27 -2.47
N MET A 48 3.54 0.71 -3.63
CA MET A 48 4.51 0.35 -4.67
C MET A 48 4.69 1.51 -5.64
N LYS A 49 5.95 1.87 -5.88
CA LYS A 49 6.31 2.93 -6.83
C LYS A 49 7.36 2.42 -7.79
N ARG A 50 7.47 3.08 -8.95
CA ARG A 50 8.54 2.78 -9.91
C ARG A 50 9.89 3.10 -9.28
N VAL A 51 10.91 2.36 -9.69
CA VAL A 51 12.28 2.59 -9.23
C VAL A 51 12.71 4.03 -9.51
N SER A 52 12.33 4.57 -10.66
CA SER A 52 12.69 5.93 -11.06
C SER A 52 11.43 6.74 -11.36
N GLY A 53 11.35 7.95 -10.84
CA GLY A 53 10.29 8.90 -11.15
C GLY A 53 8.96 8.67 -10.43
N GLY A 54 8.85 7.66 -9.61
CA GLY A 54 7.62 7.41 -8.87
C GLY A 54 7.43 8.43 -7.74
N ARG A 55 6.24 9.04 -7.67
CA ARG A 55 5.93 10.04 -6.65
C ARG A 55 4.59 9.75 -6.01
N LEU A 56 4.44 10.15 -4.76
CA LEU A 56 3.17 10.05 -4.06
C LEU A 56 2.24 11.16 -4.50
N SER A 57 0.98 10.82 -4.77
CA SER A 57 -0.06 11.82 -5.01
C SER A 57 -0.46 12.47 -3.68
N PRO A 58 -1.13 13.63 -3.72
CA PRO A 58 -1.66 14.24 -2.49
C PRO A 58 -2.60 13.30 -1.72
N ASP A 59 -3.44 12.55 -2.42
CA ASP A 59 -4.33 11.58 -1.79
C ASP A 59 -3.56 10.49 -1.07
N GLN A 60 -2.47 10.00 -1.68
CA GLN A 60 -1.62 9.00 -1.07
C GLN A 60 -0.92 9.54 0.18
N LYS A 61 -0.42 10.77 0.12
CA LYS A 61 0.23 11.40 1.28
C LYS A 61 -0.74 11.56 2.44
N SER A 62 -1.95 12.02 2.16
CA SER A 62 -2.98 12.18 3.19
C SER A 62 -3.37 10.84 3.81
N MET A 63 -3.52 9.81 2.99
CA MET A 63 -3.88 8.49 3.47
C MET A 63 -2.77 7.89 4.35
N ILE A 64 -1.51 8.06 3.95
CA ILE A 64 -0.37 7.59 4.75
C ILE A 64 -0.36 8.26 6.11
N THR A 65 -0.55 9.58 6.14
CA THR A 65 -0.60 10.32 7.40
C THR A 65 -1.72 9.79 8.30
N TYR A 66 -2.89 9.58 7.73
CA TYR A 66 -4.02 9.03 8.48
C TYR A 66 -3.71 7.64 9.05
N LEU A 67 -3.21 6.73 8.21
CA LEU A 67 -2.92 5.36 8.64
C LEU A 67 -1.87 5.33 9.75
N GLU A 68 -0.83 6.15 9.63
CA GLU A 68 0.20 6.24 10.66
C GLU A 68 -0.37 6.81 11.97
N SER A 69 -1.29 7.75 11.86
CA SER A 69 -1.90 8.35 13.05
C SER A 69 -2.72 7.36 13.87
N ILE A 70 -3.22 6.30 13.26
CA ILE A 70 -4.01 5.29 13.96
C ILE A 70 -3.21 4.00 14.24
N GLY A 71 -1.89 4.08 14.14
CA GLY A 71 -1.01 3.00 14.57
C GLY A 71 -0.53 2.04 13.49
N ASN A 72 -0.80 2.33 12.22
CA ASN A 72 -0.28 1.51 11.14
C ASN A 72 1.10 1.99 10.70
N THR A 73 1.87 1.08 10.10
CA THR A 73 3.15 1.42 9.44
C THR A 73 2.93 1.41 7.94
N VAL A 74 3.51 2.37 7.24
CA VAL A 74 3.43 2.44 5.78
C VAL A 74 4.84 2.47 5.20
N ILE A 75 5.11 1.55 4.29
CA ILE A 75 6.38 1.46 3.56
C ILE A 75 6.13 1.92 2.13
N ILE A 76 7.08 2.68 1.58
CA ILE A 76 7.08 3.02 0.16
C ILE A 76 8.18 2.21 -0.49
N GLY A 77 7.79 1.24 -1.32
CA GLY A 77 8.73 0.36 -2.01
C GLY A 77 8.95 0.82 -3.44
N LYS A 78 10.17 1.18 -3.77
CA LYS A 78 10.54 1.58 -5.12
C LYS A 78 11.03 0.35 -5.89
N GLY A 79 10.09 -0.37 -6.46
CA GLY A 79 10.34 -1.65 -7.10
C GLY A 79 10.25 -2.82 -6.12
N ALA A 80 10.12 -4.03 -6.66
CA ALA A 80 9.91 -5.23 -5.85
C ALA A 80 11.07 -5.53 -4.89
N ALA A 81 12.31 -5.33 -5.35
CA ALA A 81 13.47 -5.63 -4.51
C ALA A 81 13.53 -4.71 -3.29
N ASP A 82 13.30 -3.41 -3.49
CA ASP A 82 13.29 -2.45 -2.39
C ASP A 82 12.13 -2.73 -1.43
N ALA A 83 10.96 -3.02 -1.95
CA ALA A 83 9.79 -3.35 -1.13
C ALA A 83 10.08 -4.59 -0.27
N SER A 84 10.61 -5.64 -0.87
CA SER A 84 10.95 -6.88 -0.16
C SER A 84 11.97 -6.62 0.95
N LYS A 85 12.99 -5.83 0.66
CA LYS A 85 14.01 -5.48 1.65
C LYS A 85 13.40 -4.76 2.85
N GLN A 86 12.56 -3.75 2.61
CA GLN A 86 11.92 -2.99 3.68
C GLN A 86 10.95 -3.85 4.50
N ILE A 87 10.22 -4.75 3.86
CA ILE A 87 9.32 -5.66 4.56
C ILE A 87 10.13 -6.60 5.47
N LEU A 88 11.24 -7.14 4.97
CA LEU A 88 12.12 -8.00 5.77
C LEU A 88 12.70 -7.24 6.97
N GLU A 89 13.14 -6.01 6.77
CA GLU A 89 13.66 -5.19 7.86
C GLU A 89 12.59 -4.93 8.92
N HIS A 90 11.37 -4.67 8.50
CA HIS A 90 10.24 -4.49 9.42
C HIS A 90 9.97 -5.76 10.21
N CYS A 91 9.99 -6.91 9.55
CA CYS A 91 9.79 -8.21 10.19
C CYS A 91 10.87 -8.47 11.24
N ASP A 92 12.13 -8.21 10.90
CA ASP A 92 13.25 -8.47 11.81
C ASP A 92 13.23 -7.54 13.04
N ALA A 93 12.65 -6.35 12.91
CA ALA A 93 12.54 -5.40 14.01
C ALA A 93 11.44 -5.75 15.01
N ARG A 94 10.61 -6.74 14.68
CA ARG A 94 9.51 -7.17 15.56
C ARG A 94 9.93 -8.39 16.36
#